data_8ae29855e12dacf245f157a0a565b71e
#
_entry.id   8ae29855e12dacf245f157a0a565b71e
#
_cell.length_a   1.000
_cell.length_b   1.000
_cell.length_c   1.000
_cell.angle_alpha   90.00
_cell.angle_beta   90.00
_cell.angle_gamma   90.00
#
_symmetry.space_group_name_H-M   'P 1'
#
loop_
_entity.id
_entity.type
_entity.pdbx_description
1 polymer ?
#
loop_
_entity_poly.entity_id
_entity_poly.type
_entity_poly.pdbx_seq_one_letter_code
_entity_poly.pdbx_strand_id
1 'polypeptide(L)'
;MTTARHPRPPEIANASLEEIAARYVARYRDRKADWAAFEDAKVEGYKRAQHRFIGAGGSGKHADVNVVPPRGFTLSIMYVEPGQGNAAHTHEVEEVFFVLQGYLTAFIQDESGRRIDIKLGPWECIACPPGVIHGYVNDSLEPVYFQVMLGKPRPDTMGYADEELYRRRDAHLKEDAR
;
A
#
# COMPACT_ATOMS: atom_id res chain seq x y z
N MET A 1 -39.75 10.52 -15.57
CA MET A 1 -38.63 9.64 -15.99
C MET A 1 -37.83 9.27 -14.74
N THR A 2 -37.91 8.05 -14.28
CA THR A 2 -37.06 7.53 -13.18
C THR A 2 -35.67 7.34 -13.79
N THR A 3 -34.72 8.22 -13.45
CA THR A 3 -33.31 7.97 -13.76
C THR A 3 -32.87 6.71 -13.05
N ALA A 4 -32.49 5.68 -13.80
CA ALA A 4 -31.95 4.46 -13.26
C ALA A 4 -30.65 4.78 -12.49
N ARG A 5 -30.73 4.81 -11.16
CA ARG A 5 -29.57 5.01 -10.28
C ARG A 5 -29.06 3.65 -9.83
N HIS A 6 -27.74 3.53 -9.70
CA HIS A 6 -27.17 2.36 -9.04
C HIS A 6 -27.64 2.33 -7.58
N PRO A 7 -28.17 1.20 -7.09
CA PRO A 7 -28.61 1.11 -5.70
C PRO A 7 -27.44 1.23 -4.72
N ARG A 8 -27.73 1.78 -3.54
CA ARG A 8 -26.77 1.71 -2.44
C ARG A 8 -26.55 0.25 -2.03
N PRO A 9 -25.33 -0.14 -1.68
CA PRO A 9 -25.10 -1.45 -1.14
C PRO A 9 -25.81 -1.63 0.20
N PRO A 10 -26.19 -2.88 0.58
CA PRO A 10 -27.06 -3.17 1.72
C PRO A 10 -26.59 -2.53 3.04
N GLU A 11 -25.28 -2.51 3.29
CA GLU A 11 -24.66 -2.02 4.53
C GLU A 11 -24.76 -0.51 4.73
N ILE A 12 -25.18 0.23 3.70
CA ILE A 12 -25.42 1.69 3.76
C ILE A 12 -26.78 2.09 3.14
N ALA A 13 -27.65 1.12 2.88
CA ALA A 13 -28.92 1.38 2.20
C ALA A 13 -29.75 2.47 2.90
N ASN A 14 -29.77 2.44 4.24
CA ASN A 14 -30.52 3.35 5.08
C ASN A 14 -29.65 4.38 5.83
N ALA A 15 -28.34 4.44 5.54
CA ALA A 15 -27.44 5.37 6.21
C ALA A 15 -27.73 6.83 5.80
N SER A 16 -27.65 7.75 6.76
CA SER A 16 -27.72 9.20 6.53
C SER A 16 -26.49 9.68 5.76
N LEU A 17 -26.52 10.89 5.26
CA LEU A 17 -25.36 11.50 4.59
C LEU A 17 -24.21 11.73 5.58
N GLU A 18 -24.53 12.09 6.82
CA GLU A 18 -23.59 12.33 7.89
C GLU A 18 -22.88 11.03 8.28
N GLU A 19 -23.61 9.91 8.42
CA GLU A 19 -23.06 8.59 8.68
C GLU A 19 -22.15 8.11 7.54
N ILE A 20 -22.57 8.34 6.29
CA ILE A 20 -21.73 8.02 5.12
C ILE A 20 -20.46 8.87 5.13
N ALA A 21 -20.56 10.18 5.36
CA ALA A 21 -19.41 11.05 5.43
C ALA A 21 -18.46 10.67 6.57
N ALA A 22 -18.98 10.37 7.75
CA ALA A 22 -18.18 9.95 8.90
C ALA A 22 -17.41 8.64 8.63
N ARG A 23 -18.03 7.70 7.90
CA ARG A 23 -17.46 6.37 7.65
C ARG A 23 -16.50 6.33 6.45
N TYR A 24 -16.70 7.16 5.44
CA TYR A 24 -16.01 7.05 4.14
C TYR A 24 -15.09 8.23 3.83
N VAL A 25 -14.86 9.15 4.78
CA VAL A 25 -13.87 10.21 4.64
C VAL A 25 -12.66 9.90 5.51
N ALA A 26 -11.49 9.80 4.88
CA ALA A 26 -10.20 9.68 5.56
C ALA A 26 -9.34 10.92 5.29
N ARG A 27 -8.63 11.42 6.30
CA ARG A 27 -7.75 12.58 6.20
C ARG A 27 -6.35 12.21 6.66
N TYR A 28 -5.33 12.70 5.98
CA TYR A 28 -3.93 12.43 6.32
C TYR A 28 -3.58 12.79 7.77
N ARG A 29 -4.07 13.94 8.25
CA ARG A 29 -3.84 14.40 9.62
C ARG A 29 -4.33 13.45 10.71
N ASP A 30 -5.28 12.56 10.37
CA ASP A 30 -5.89 11.59 11.28
C ASP A 30 -5.25 10.20 11.13
N ARG A 31 -4.25 10.06 10.25
CA ARG A 31 -3.54 8.80 10.00
C ARG A 31 -2.27 8.73 10.82
N LYS A 32 -2.03 7.59 11.46
CA LYS A 32 -0.76 7.32 12.13
C LYS A 32 0.24 6.77 11.14
N ALA A 33 1.48 7.25 11.23
CA ALA A 33 2.60 6.66 10.52
C ALA A 33 2.93 5.30 11.13
N ASP A 34 2.73 4.23 10.38
CA ASP A 34 3.09 2.87 10.82
C ASP A 34 4.45 2.48 10.21
N TRP A 35 5.49 2.63 11.01
CA TRP A 35 6.87 2.29 10.65
C TRP A 35 7.18 0.79 10.75
N ALA A 36 6.28 0.01 11.36
CA ALA A 36 6.35 -1.43 11.50
C ALA A 36 5.26 -2.14 10.67
N ALA A 37 4.82 -1.50 9.58
CA ALA A 37 3.77 -2.04 8.73
C ALA A 37 4.17 -3.33 8.01
N PHE A 38 5.47 -3.56 7.82
CA PHE A 38 6.00 -4.63 6.98
C PHE A 38 7.20 -5.30 7.63
N GLU A 39 7.39 -6.59 7.39
CA GLU A 39 8.49 -7.35 7.97
C GLU A 39 9.87 -6.87 7.48
N ASP A 40 9.98 -6.49 6.21
CA ASP A 40 11.23 -5.98 5.64
C ASP A 40 11.64 -4.59 6.17
N ALA A 41 10.73 -3.84 6.79
CA ALA A 41 11.07 -2.55 7.43
C ALA A 41 12.08 -2.69 8.60
N LYS A 42 12.34 -3.93 9.05
CA LYS A 42 13.38 -4.26 10.04
C LYS A 42 14.77 -4.39 9.41
N VAL A 43 14.86 -4.45 8.10
CA VAL A 43 16.12 -4.53 7.35
C VAL A 43 16.64 -3.13 7.07
N GLU A 44 17.95 -2.91 7.20
CA GLU A 44 18.58 -1.63 6.88
C GLU A 44 18.33 -1.26 5.40
N GLY A 45 17.97 0.00 5.15
CA GLY A 45 17.64 0.50 3.82
C GLY A 45 16.17 0.29 3.41
N TYR A 46 15.33 -0.36 4.24
CA TYR A 46 13.92 -0.60 3.89
C TYR A 46 12.93 0.08 4.85
N LYS A 47 13.39 1.04 5.63
CA LYS A 47 12.55 1.77 6.59
C LYS A 47 11.62 2.74 5.88
N ARG A 48 10.32 2.60 6.12
CA ARG A 48 9.28 3.44 5.53
C ARG A 48 8.03 3.46 6.40
N ALA A 49 7.23 4.52 6.29
CA ALA A 49 5.97 4.61 7.01
C ALA A 49 4.77 4.38 6.08
N GLN A 50 3.83 3.54 6.51
CA GLN A 50 2.53 3.39 5.87
C GLN A 50 1.49 4.23 6.60
N HIS A 51 0.73 5.03 5.85
CA HIS A 51 -0.47 5.72 6.32
C HIS A 51 -1.68 5.09 5.62
N ARG A 52 -2.45 4.27 6.36
CA ARG A 52 -3.60 3.53 5.81
C ARG A 52 -4.82 4.42 5.67
N PHE A 53 -5.44 4.45 4.50
CA PHE A 53 -6.67 5.21 4.19
C PHE A 53 -7.86 4.29 3.96
N ILE A 54 -7.74 3.32 3.07
CA ILE A 54 -8.79 2.34 2.74
C ILE A 54 -8.19 0.95 2.93
N GLY A 55 -8.68 0.21 3.93
CA GLY A 55 -8.15 -1.10 4.26
C GLY A 55 -6.69 -1.11 4.73
N ALA A 56 -6.10 -2.29 4.82
CA ALA A 56 -4.77 -2.51 5.38
C ALA A 56 -3.63 -2.43 4.36
N GLY A 57 -3.93 -2.53 3.06
CA GLY A 57 -2.89 -2.72 2.04
C GLY A 57 -2.14 -4.04 2.23
N GLY A 58 -0.93 -4.13 1.69
CA GLY A 58 -0.06 -5.31 1.80
C GLY A 58 0.52 -5.55 3.19
N SER A 59 0.19 -4.73 4.20
CA SER A 59 0.63 -4.95 5.58
C SER A 59 -0.08 -6.13 6.27
N GLY A 60 -1.25 -6.56 5.77
CA GLY A 60 -2.05 -7.60 6.41
C GLY A 60 -2.73 -7.20 7.73
N LYS A 61 -2.56 -5.95 8.21
CA LYS A 61 -3.13 -5.44 9.48
C LYS A 61 -4.64 -5.16 9.36
N HIS A 62 -5.41 -6.19 9.03
CA HIS A 62 -6.85 -6.10 8.75
C HIS A 62 -7.73 -5.77 9.96
N ALA A 63 -7.17 -5.78 11.17
CA ALA A 63 -7.86 -5.39 12.39
C ALA A 63 -7.89 -3.87 12.63
N ASP A 64 -7.20 -3.06 11.82
CA ASP A 64 -7.22 -1.61 11.94
C ASP A 64 -8.63 -1.07 11.63
N VAL A 65 -9.28 -0.56 12.65
CA VAL A 65 -10.64 0.03 12.56
C VAL A 65 -10.64 1.50 12.15
N ASN A 66 -9.47 2.15 12.11
CA ASN A 66 -9.32 3.57 11.77
C ASN A 66 -9.16 3.82 10.27
N VAL A 67 -9.61 2.89 9.45
CA VAL A 67 -9.55 2.99 7.98
C VAL A 67 -10.96 3.01 7.39
N VAL A 68 -11.09 3.59 6.20
CA VAL A 68 -12.30 3.41 5.41
C VAL A 68 -12.42 1.93 5.04
N PRO A 69 -13.61 1.31 5.22
CA PRO A 69 -13.81 -0.10 4.86
C PRO A 69 -13.54 -0.34 3.37
N PRO A 70 -12.64 -1.26 3.01
CA PRO A 70 -12.32 -1.54 1.62
C PRO A 70 -13.46 -2.34 0.96
N ARG A 71 -13.71 -2.11 -0.34
CA ARG A 71 -14.69 -2.84 -1.15
C ARG A 71 -14.04 -3.58 -2.32
N GLY A 72 -13.31 -2.88 -3.17
CA GLY A 72 -12.67 -3.43 -4.36
C GLY A 72 -11.16 -3.28 -4.37
N PHE A 73 -10.63 -2.39 -3.54
CA PHE A 73 -9.20 -2.08 -3.47
C PHE A 73 -8.83 -1.57 -2.08
N THR A 74 -7.54 -1.49 -1.81
CA THR A 74 -6.98 -0.78 -0.66
C THR A 74 -6.21 0.46 -1.12
N LEU A 75 -6.04 1.44 -0.23
CA LEU A 75 -5.27 2.65 -0.50
C LEU A 75 -4.47 3.06 0.73
N SER A 76 -3.19 3.25 0.54
CA SER A 76 -2.26 3.78 1.53
C SER A 76 -1.44 4.91 0.93
N ILE A 77 -0.92 5.80 1.77
CA ILE A 77 0.17 6.71 1.41
C ILE A 77 1.43 6.21 2.09
N MET A 78 2.47 6.03 1.29
CA MET A 78 3.81 5.71 1.77
C MET A 78 4.64 6.99 1.91
N TYR A 79 5.41 7.04 3.00
CA TYR A 79 6.46 8.03 3.23
C TYR A 79 7.80 7.31 3.27
N VAL A 80 8.74 7.72 2.42
CA VAL A 80 10.05 7.09 2.29
C VAL A 80 11.14 8.16 2.28
N GLU A 81 12.06 8.07 3.23
CA GLU A 81 13.22 8.96 3.32
C GLU A 81 14.28 8.64 2.25
N PRO A 82 15.19 9.58 1.95
CA PRO A 82 16.34 9.31 1.08
C PRO A 82 17.13 8.08 1.50
N GLY A 83 17.54 7.25 0.54
CA GLY A 83 18.27 6.01 0.76
C GLY A 83 17.43 4.84 1.26
N GLN A 84 16.13 5.03 1.46
CA GLN A 84 15.23 3.96 1.92
C GLN A 84 14.38 3.43 0.76
N GLY A 85 13.86 2.21 0.91
CA GLY A 85 13.02 1.56 -0.09
C GLY A 85 12.24 0.38 0.49
N ASN A 86 12.13 -0.69 -0.30
CA ASN A 86 11.57 -1.96 0.14
C ASN A 86 12.27 -3.14 -0.55
N ALA A 87 12.09 -4.33 0.02
CA ALA A 87 12.55 -5.56 -0.61
C ALA A 87 11.75 -5.88 -1.87
N ALA A 88 12.39 -6.51 -2.85
CA ALA A 88 11.73 -7.05 -4.03
C ALA A 88 10.64 -8.05 -3.61
N HIS A 89 9.44 -7.90 -4.17
CA HIS A 89 8.28 -8.70 -3.77
C HIS A 89 7.24 -8.81 -4.88
N THR A 90 6.25 -9.65 -4.66
CA THR A 90 5.08 -9.84 -5.52
C THR A 90 3.80 -9.68 -4.73
N HIS A 91 2.71 -9.43 -5.44
CA HIS A 91 1.34 -9.54 -4.93
C HIS A 91 0.50 -10.48 -5.82
N GLU A 92 -0.54 -11.05 -5.25
CA GLU A 92 -1.53 -11.85 -5.98
C GLU A 92 -2.52 -11.00 -6.80
N VAL A 93 -2.42 -9.67 -6.66
CA VAL A 93 -3.23 -8.67 -7.36
C VAL A 93 -2.35 -7.56 -7.93
N GLU A 94 -2.92 -6.73 -8.78
CA GLU A 94 -2.24 -5.55 -9.28
C GLU A 94 -1.93 -4.58 -8.14
N GLU A 95 -0.70 -4.05 -8.12
CA GLU A 95 -0.28 -2.95 -7.26
C GLU A 95 0.08 -1.72 -8.08
N VAL A 96 -0.37 -0.56 -7.63
CA VAL A 96 -0.06 0.72 -8.28
C VAL A 96 0.71 1.61 -7.32
N PHE A 97 1.83 2.17 -7.80
CA PHE A 97 2.53 3.29 -7.17
C PHE A 97 2.25 4.55 -7.96
N PHE A 98 1.65 5.55 -7.32
CA PHE A 98 1.36 6.86 -7.91
C PHE A 98 2.05 7.94 -7.09
N VAL A 99 3.05 8.61 -7.65
CA VAL A 99 3.85 9.62 -6.95
C VAL A 99 3.03 10.90 -6.76
N LEU A 100 3.01 11.40 -5.52
CA LEU A 100 2.33 12.64 -5.15
C LEU A 100 3.32 13.80 -4.98
N GLN A 101 4.46 13.52 -4.33
CA GLN A 101 5.51 14.50 -4.04
C GLN A 101 6.87 13.81 -3.96
N GLY A 102 7.92 14.47 -4.43
CA GLY A 102 9.26 13.91 -4.49
C GLY A 102 9.48 13.03 -5.72
N TYR A 103 10.51 12.19 -5.69
CA TYR A 103 10.88 11.30 -6.77
C TYR A 103 11.07 9.88 -6.25
N LEU A 104 10.62 8.90 -7.02
CA LEU A 104 10.69 7.49 -6.69
C LEU A 104 11.36 6.74 -7.83
N THR A 105 12.33 5.89 -7.53
CA THR A 105 12.81 4.90 -8.47
C THR A 105 12.10 3.58 -8.19
N ALA A 106 11.06 3.31 -8.97
CA ALA A 106 10.41 1.99 -8.98
C ALA A 106 11.24 1.02 -9.80
N PHE A 107 11.09 -0.28 -9.56
CA PHE A 107 11.73 -1.30 -10.38
C PHE A 107 10.82 -2.50 -10.63
N ILE A 108 11.09 -3.17 -11.75
CA ILE A 108 10.60 -4.52 -12.04
C ILE A 108 11.79 -5.45 -12.23
N GLN A 109 11.65 -6.70 -11.80
CA GLN A 109 12.72 -7.69 -11.79
C GLN A 109 12.21 -9.03 -12.31
N ASP A 110 13.03 -9.76 -13.03
CA ASP A 110 12.77 -11.15 -13.40
C ASP A 110 13.39 -12.14 -12.40
N GLU A 111 13.08 -13.43 -12.56
CA GLU A 111 13.56 -14.50 -11.69
C GLU A 111 15.09 -14.72 -11.76
N SER A 112 15.76 -14.23 -12.82
CA SER A 112 17.22 -14.24 -12.93
C SER A 112 17.90 -13.14 -12.12
N GLY A 113 17.13 -12.20 -11.59
CA GLY A 113 17.62 -11.01 -10.90
C GLY A 113 17.91 -9.83 -11.82
N ARG A 114 17.64 -9.94 -13.13
CA ARG A 114 17.73 -8.80 -14.04
C ARG A 114 16.65 -7.79 -13.70
N ARG A 115 17.04 -6.54 -13.54
CA ARG A 115 16.18 -5.45 -13.07
C ARG A 115 16.13 -4.31 -14.08
N ILE A 116 14.97 -3.66 -14.17
CA ILE A 116 14.77 -2.39 -14.88
C ILE A 116 14.32 -1.36 -13.86
N ASP A 117 15.05 -0.25 -13.74
CA ASP A 117 14.73 0.88 -12.90
C ASP A 117 13.95 1.94 -13.68
N ILE A 118 12.89 2.44 -13.07
CA ILE A 118 11.96 3.39 -13.68
C ILE A 118 11.85 4.59 -12.72
N LYS A 119 12.34 5.74 -13.15
CA LYS A 119 12.24 6.98 -12.38
C LYS A 119 10.86 7.62 -12.56
N LEU A 120 10.18 7.87 -11.45
CA LEU A 120 8.86 8.48 -11.42
C LEU A 120 8.92 9.79 -10.62
N GLY A 121 8.37 10.84 -11.19
CA GLY A 121 8.14 12.12 -10.54
C GLY A 121 6.67 12.32 -10.16
N PRO A 122 6.31 13.49 -9.60
CA PRO A 122 4.93 13.81 -9.26
C PRO A 122 3.97 13.63 -10.45
N TRP A 123 2.81 12.99 -10.16
CA TRP A 123 1.75 12.68 -11.12
C TRP A 123 2.07 11.58 -12.13
N GLU A 124 3.12 10.80 -11.87
CA GLU A 124 3.47 9.61 -12.64
C GLU A 124 3.20 8.34 -11.82
N CYS A 125 2.95 7.23 -12.51
CA CYS A 125 2.67 5.96 -11.86
C CYS A 125 3.27 4.78 -12.61
N ILE A 126 3.41 3.67 -11.88
CA ILE A 126 3.57 2.33 -12.42
C ILE A 126 2.46 1.44 -11.88
N ALA A 127 1.90 0.59 -12.73
CA ALA A 127 1.04 -0.51 -12.34
C ALA A 127 1.81 -1.82 -12.52
N CYS A 128 1.95 -2.57 -11.44
CA CYS A 128 2.63 -3.85 -11.42
C CYS A 128 1.59 -4.97 -11.48
N PRO A 129 1.52 -5.76 -12.57
CA PRO A 129 0.59 -6.87 -12.66
C PRO A 129 0.84 -7.94 -11.59
N PRO A 130 -0.17 -8.78 -11.26
CA PRO A 130 0.01 -9.88 -10.32
C PRO A 130 1.21 -10.76 -10.68
N GLY A 131 2.00 -11.13 -9.67
CA GLY A 131 3.15 -12.01 -9.81
C GLY A 131 4.42 -11.38 -10.40
N VAL A 132 4.38 -10.15 -10.89
CA VAL A 132 5.59 -9.44 -11.32
C VAL A 132 6.40 -9.05 -10.08
N ILE A 133 7.68 -9.43 -10.05
CA ILE A 133 8.61 -9.01 -8.98
C ILE A 133 8.89 -7.52 -9.16
N HIS A 134 8.65 -6.73 -8.13
CA HIS A 134 8.81 -5.28 -8.16
C HIS A 134 9.16 -4.71 -6.78
N GLY A 135 9.41 -3.41 -6.77
CA GLY A 135 9.68 -2.64 -5.56
C GLY A 135 10.09 -1.21 -5.91
N TYR A 136 10.69 -0.54 -4.94
CA TYR A 136 11.13 0.85 -5.11
C TYR A 136 12.28 1.21 -4.18
N VAL A 137 12.95 2.30 -4.51
CA VAL A 137 13.90 3.00 -3.65
C VAL A 137 13.75 4.51 -3.84
N ASN A 138 13.92 5.26 -2.78
CA ASN A 138 14.11 6.70 -2.85
C ASN A 138 15.61 6.99 -2.96
N ASP A 139 16.12 7.10 -4.17
CA ASP A 139 17.51 7.48 -4.48
C ASP A 139 17.69 8.99 -4.69
N SER A 140 16.68 9.79 -4.32
CA SER A 140 16.72 11.25 -4.33
C SER A 140 17.27 11.81 -3.01
N LEU A 141 17.35 13.15 -2.92
CA LEU A 141 17.83 13.85 -1.72
C LEU A 141 16.69 14.33 -0.80
N GLU A 142 15.43 14.11 -1.20
CA GLU A 142 14.25 14.55 -0.48
C GLU A 142 13.30 13.39 -0.20
N PRO A 143 12.48 13.45 0.86
CA PRO A 143 11.45 12.45 1.09
C PRO A 143 10.45 12.36 -0.05
N VAL A 144 9.95 11.16 -0.32
CA VAL A 144 8.89 10.92 -1.30
C VAL A 144 7.60 10.49 -0.61
N TYR A 145 6.48 11.05 -1.09
CA TYR A 145 5.13 10.60 -0.79
C TYR A 145 4.49 10.02 -2.04
N PHE A 146 4.02 8.80 -1.96
CA PHE A 146 3.29 8.17 -3.07
C PHE A 146 2.13 7.32 -2.56
N GLN A 147 1.12 7.22 -3.39
CA GLN A 147 -0.05 6.40 -3.16
C GLN A 147 0.24 4.98 -3.58
N VAL A 148 -0.17 4.03 -2.75
CA VAL A 148 -0.17 2.59 -3.04
C VAL A 148 -1.60 2.09 -3.06
N MET A 149 -1.98 1.43 -4.15
CA MET A 149 -3.26 0.75 -4.30
C MET A 149 -3.03 -0.73 -4.59
N LEU A 150 -3.83 -1.59 -3.95
CA LEU A 150 -3.89 -3.03 -4.25
C LEU A 150 -5.30 -3.39 -4.67
N GLY A 151 -5.45 -4.10 -5.77
CA GLY A 151 -6.71 -4.41 -6.44
C GLY A 151 -7.60 -5.44 -5.72
N LYS A 152 -7.57 -5.49 -4.39
CA LYS A 152 -8.34 -6.42 -3.56
C LYS A 152 -8.65 -5.77 -2.20
N PRO A 153 -9.83 -6.01 -1.60
CA PRO A 153 -10.17 -5.41 -0.31
C PRO A 153 -9.37 -5.97 0.88
N ARG A 154 -8.86 -7.18 0.77
CA ARG A 154 -8.03 -7.85 1.76
C ARG A 154 -6.90 -8.60 1.06
N PRO A 155 -5.88 -7.88 0.59
CA PRO A 155 -4.72 -8.51 -0.03
C PRO A 155 -3.93 -9.31 1.01
N ASP A 156 -3.21 -10.33 0.54
CA ASP A 156 -2.25 -11.06 1.34
C ASP A 156 -1.05 -10.16 1.67
N THR A 157 -0.23 -10.57 2.64
CA THR A 157 1.07 -9.93 2.90
C THR A 157 2.00 -10.14 1.71
N MET A 158 3.00 -9.25 1.59
CA MET A 158 3.94 -9.29 0.46
C MET A 158 4.61 -10.66 0.30
N GLY A 159 4.65 -11.16 -0.94
CA GLY A 159 5.43 -12.31 -1.35
C GLY A 159 6.87 -11.91 -1.67
N TYR A 160 7.73 -11.79 -0.65
CA TYR A 160 9.12 -11.39 -0.84
C TYR A 160 9.89 -12.35 -1.75
N ALA A 161 10.71 -11.80 -2.64
CA ALA A 161 11.61 -12.59 -3.47
C ALA A 161 12.76 -13.21 -2.66
N ASP A 162 13.13 -12.62 -1.53
CA ASP A 162 14.07 -13.20 -0.57
C ASP A 162 13.37 -14.30 0.26
N GLU A 163 13.95 -15.51 0.26
CA GLU A 163 13.37 -16.68 0.93
C GLU A 163 13.28 -16.53 2.47
N GLU A 164 14.22 -15.83 3.10
CA GLU A 164 14.20 -15.65 4.56
C GLU A 164 13.11 -14.66 4.94
N LEU A 165 13.00 -13.54 4.23
CA LEU A 165 11.90 -12.58 4.41
C LEU A 165 10.55 -13.23 4.12
N TYR A 166 10.45 -14.05 3.07
CA TYR A 166 9.22 -14.77 2.74
C TYR A 166 8.76 -15.69 3.86
N ARG A 167 9.67 -16.48 4.45
CA ARG A 167 9.35 -17.38 5.56
C ARG A 167 8.82 -16.67 6.80
N ARG A 168 9.23 -15.42 7.03
CA ARG A 168 8.83 -14.64 8.20
C ARG A 168 7.89 -13.46 7.87
N ARG A 169 7.34 -13.39 6.64
CA ARG A 169 6.55 -12.24 6.16
C ARG A 169 5.40 -11.81 7.06
N ASP A 170 4.87 -12.71 7.89
CA ASP A 170 3.77 -12.46 8.82
C ASP A 170 4.23 -12.24 10.27
N ALA A 171 5.53 -12.19 10.54
CA ALA A 171 6.04 -12.09 11.91
C ALA A 171 5.65 -10.76 12.58
N HIS A 172 5.63 -9.65 11.84
CA HIS A 172 5.21 -8.34 12.32
C HIS A 172 3.75 -8.32 12.80
N LEU A 173 2.86 -9.16 12.26
CA LEU A 173 1.46 -9.27 12.71
C LEU A 173 1.31 -9.86 14.11
N LYS A 174 2.26 -10.72 14.51
CA LYS A 174 2.28 -11.35 15.83
C LYS A 174 2.79 -10.42 16.91
N GLU A 175 3.60 -9.43 16.55
CA GLU A 175 4.15 -8.44 17.45
C GLU A 175 3.09 -7.39 17.83
N ASP A 176 2.23 -7.00 16.89
CA ASP A 176 1.11 -6.07 17.13
C ASP A 176 -0.01 -6.65 18.02
N ALA A 177 -0.07 -7.98 18.16
CA ALA A 177 -1.09 -8.68 18.95
C ALA A 177 -0.71 -8.83 20.45
N ARG A 178 0.47 -8.35 20.87
CA ARG A 178 0.96 -8.36 22.26
C ARG A 178 0.85 -6.99 22.89
#